data_5213eca7b6a1f9e281f7c18667c8d31e
#
_entry.id   5213eca7b6a1f9e281f7c18667c8d31e
#
_cell.length_a   1.000
_cell.length_b   1.000
_cell.length_c   1.000
_cell.angle_alpha   90.00
_cell.angle_beta   90.00
_cell.angle_gamma   90.00
#
_symmetry.space_group_name_H-M   'P 1'
#
loop_
_entity.id
_entity.type
_entity.pdbx_description
1 polymer ?
#
loop_
_entity_poly.entity_id
_entity_poly.type
_entity_poly.pdbx_seq_one_letter_code
_entity_poly.pdbx_strand_id
1 'polypeptide(L)'
;MLKTAFENLRSRSPLIHNITNYVTVNDCANMVLACGASPIMADDAAEVEEITAICGGLNINIGTLNSRTVTSMLLAGKKANQLGHPWCWIRWVPVLPVCAPTPPSVCCGRCSSQ
;
A
#
# COMPACT_ATOMS: atom_id res chain seq x y z
N MET A 1 19.77 -11.05 -3.43
CA MET A 1 18.75 -10.36 -2.60
C MET A 1 17.43 -10.18 -3.35
N LEU A 2 17.36 -9.44 -4.44
CA LEU A 2 16.13 -9.27 -5.23
C LEU A 2 15.58 -10.59 -5.80
N LYS A 3 16.42 -11.45 -6.33
CA LYS A 3 16.01 -12.77 -6.85
C LYS A 3 15.30 -13.60 -5.79
N THR A 4 15.88 -13.69 -4.60
CA THR A 4 15.31 -14.43 -3.47
C THR A 4 13.97 -13.83 -3.01
N ALA A 5 13.81 -12.48 -3.05
CA ALA A 5 12.56 -11.82 -2.73
C ALA A 5 11.44 -12.19 -3.72
N PHE A 6 11.74 -12.20 -5.03
CA PHE A 6 10.78 -12.63 -6.05
C PHE A 6 10.44 -14.12 -5.97
N GLU A 7 11.41 -14.96 -5.70
CA GLU A 7 11.17 -16.40 -5.48
C GLU A 7 10.25 -16.63 -4.29
N ASN A 8 10.44 -15.93 -3.19
CA ASN A 8 9.60 -15.98 -2.01
C ASN A 8 8.17 -15.46 -2.29
N LEU A 9 8.04 -14.37 -3.05
CA LEU A 9 6.73 -13.85 -3.45
C LEU A 9 5.98 -14.86 -4.30
N ARG A 10 6.62 -15.44 -5.31
CA ARG A 10 6.01 -16.45 -6.19
C ARG A 10 5.62 -17.73 -5.47
N SER A 11 6.42 -18.18 -4.52
CA SER A 11 6.15 -19.40 -3.77
C SER A 11 5.00 -19.23 -2.76
N ARG A 12 4.83 -18.04 -2.20
CA ARG A 12 3.82 -17.74 -1.18
C ARG A 12 2.55 -17.12 -1.75
N SER A 13 2.64 -16.46 -2.90
CA SER A 13 1.55 -15.71 -3.54
C SER A 13 0.72 -14.88 -2.54
N PRO A 14 1.34 -14.01 -1.73
CA PRO A 14 0.64 -13.32 -0.66
C PRO A 14 -0.44 -12.39 -1.23
N LEU A 15 -1.52 -12.21 -0.46
CA LEU A 15 -2.52 -11.20 -0.75
C LEU A 15 -1.95 -9.82 -0.39
N ILE A 16 -2.08 -8.87 -1.31
CA ILE A 16 -1.65 -7.48 -1.12
C ILE A 16 -2.87 -6.56 -1.26
N HIS A 17 -3.21 -5.89 -0.18
CA HIS A 17 -4.26 -4.88 -0.19
C HIS A 17 -3.74 -3.59 -0.84
N ASN A 18 -4.46 -3.07 -1.82
CA ASN A 18 -4.09 -1.85 -2.53
C ASN A 18 -5.22 -0.82 -2.42
N ILE A 19 -4.89 0.36 -1.91
CA ILE A 19 -5.76 1.53 -1.94
C ILE A 19 -5.12 2.56 -2.87
N THR A 20 -5.67 2.69 -4.06
CA THR A 20 -5.12 3.54 -5.12
C THR A 20 -6.22 4.35 -5.82
N ASN A 21 -5.83 5.26 -6.71
CA ASN A 21 -6.79 6.00 -7.52
C ASN A 21 -7.23 5.15 -8.74
N TYR A 22 -8.38 5.51 -9.32
CA TYR A 22 -8.97 4.75 -10.42
C TYR A 22 -8.20 4.85 -11.75
N VAL A 23 -7.29 5.83 -11.90
CA VAL A 23 -6.45 5.97 -13.10
C VAL A 23 -5.38 4.87 -13.13
N THR A 24 -4.83 4.50 -11.98
CA THR A 24 -3.72 3.55 -11.86
C THR A 24 -4.12 2.21 -11.26
N VAL A 25 -5.41 2.01 -10.94
CA VAL A 25 -5.88 0.79 -10.27
C VAL A 25 -5.49 -0.49 -11.01
N ASN A 26 -5.68 -0.49 -12.31
CA ASN A 26 -5.39 -1.64 -13.16
C ASN A 26 -3.88 -1.89 -13.29
N ASP A 27 -3.10 -0.83 -13.44
CA ASP A 27 -1.63 -0.92 -13.51
C ASP A 27 -1.03 -1.43 -12.20
N CYS A 28 -1.52 -0.96 -11.06
CA CYS A 28 -1.10 -1.45 -9.75
C CYS A 28 -1.43 -2.94 -9.58
N ALA A 29 -2.64 -3.36 -9.95
CA ALA A 29 -3.02 -4.76 -9.90
C ALA A 29 -2.14 -5.64 -10.78
N ASN A 30 -1.90 -5.23 -12.03
CA ASN A 30 -1.04 -5.95 -12.97
C ASN A 30 0.42 -6.02 -12.50
N MET A 31 0.93 -4.97 -11.89
CA MET A 31 2.28 -4.96 -11.33
C MET A 31 2.43 -5.96 -10.18
N VAL A 32 1.46 -6.00 -9.26
CA VAL A 32 1.46 -6.96 -8.15
C VAL A 32 1.39 -8.40 -8.67
N LEU A 33 0.53 -8.67 -9.66
CA LEU A 33 0.44 -9.98 -10.32
C LEU A 33 1.76 -10.36 -11.01
N ALA A 34 2.39 -9.44 -11.72
CA ALA A 34 3.67 -9.69 -12.39
C ALA A 34 4.80 -10.03 -11.40
N CYS A 35 4.76 -9.48 -10.20
CA CYS A 35 5.68 -9.82 -9.12
C CYS A 35 5.42 -11.20 -8.50
N GLY A 36 4.25 -11.80 -8.75
CA GLY A 36 3.86 -13.11 -8.21
C GLY A 36 3.02 -13.05 -6.93
N ALA A 37 2.48 -11.89 -6.60
CA ALA A 37 1.53 -11.71 -5.50
C ALA A 37 0.08 -11.55 -6.04
N SER A 38 -0.90 -11.59 -5.16
CA SER A 38 -2.32 -11.46 -5.49
C SER A 38 -2.87 -10.13 -4.98
N PRO A 39 -3.31 -9.21 -5.87
CA PRO A 39 -3.84 -7.91 -5.45
C PRO A 39 -5.29 -8.00 -5.00
N ILE A 40 -5.65 -7.25 -3.97
CA ILE A 40 -7.02 -6.92 -3.61
C ILE A 40 -7.15 -5.39 -3.66
N MET A 41 -8.14 -4.90 -4.43
CA MET A 41 -8.40 -3.49 -4.64
C MET A 41 -9.67 -3.12 -3.87
N ALA A 42 -9.54 -2.73 -2.60
CA ALA A 42 -10.66 -2.36 -1.74
C ALA A 42 -10.42 -0.98 -1.13
N ASP A 43 -11.36 -0.07 -1.27
CA ASP A 43 -11.25 1.31 -0.80
C ASP A 43 -12.45 1.78 0.05
N ASP A 44 -13.41 0.92 0.35
CA ASP A 44 -14.53 1.26 1.20
C ASP A 44 -14.15 1.21 2.67
N ALA A 45 -14.46 2.28 3.41
CA ALA A 45 -14.15 2.38 4.84
C ALA A 45 -14.81 1.30 5.70
N ALA A 46 -15.89 0.69 5.23
CA ALA A 46 -16.58 -0.38 5.95
C ALA A 46 -15.84 -1.72 5.91
N GLU A 47 -15.02 -1.97 4.88
CA GLU A 47 -14.38 -3.26 4.66
C GLU A 47 -12.84 -3.25 4.76
N VAL A 48 -12.21 -2.06 4.65
CA VAL A 48 -10.74 -1.97 4.55
C VAL A 48 -10.00 -2.60 5.72
N GLU A 49 -10.55 -2.57 6.93
CA GLU A 49 -9.90 -3.17 8.09
C GLU A 49 -9.90 -4.69 8.02
N GLU A 50 -11.00 -5.30 7.58
CA GLU A 50 -11.10 -6.75 7.40
C GLU A 50 -10.22 -7.23 6.26
N ILE A 51 -10.24 -6.52 5.14
CA ILE A 51 -9.39 -6.81 3.98
C ILE A 51 -7.90 -6.70 4.36
N THR A 52 -7.51 -5.63 5.08
CA THR A 52 -6.13 -5.49 5.57
C THR A 52 -5.74 -6.65 6.49
N ALA A 53 -6.68 -7.16 7.29
CA ALA A 53 -6.39 -8.23 8.23
C ALA A 53 -6.07 -9.57 7.54
N ILE A 54 -6.69 -9.87 6.41
CA ILE A 54 -6.44 -11.11 5.65
C ILE A 54 -5.27 -10.99 4.68
N CYS A 55 -4.81 -9.77 4.38
CA CYS A 55 -3.69 -9.52 3.47
C CYS A 55 -2.36 -9.62 4.21
N GLY A 56 -1.31 -10.01 3.48
CA GLY A 56 0.06 -10.03 3.99
C GLY A 56 0.82 -8.72 3.84
N GLY A 57 0.23 -7.72 3.20
CA GLY A 57 0.83 -6.40 3.00
C GLY A 57 -0.19 -5.37 2.51
N LEU A 58 0.13 -4.09 2.71
CA LEU A 58 -0.72 -2.96 2.33
C LEU A 58 0.06 -1.97 1.47
N ASN A 59 -0.53 -1.58 0.34
CA ASN A 59 -0.01 -0.56 -0.55
C ASN A 59 -1.00 0.61 -0.63
N ILE A 60 -0.54 1.81 -0.29
CA ILE A 60 -1.34 3.04 -0.30
C ILE A 60 -0.77 4.02 -1.31
N ASN A 61 -1.56 4.41 -2.29
CA ASN A 61 -1.20 5.42 -3.26
C ASN A 61 -1.80 6.78 -2.89
N ILE A 62 -0.95 7.71 -2.48
CA ILE A 62 -1.34 9.07 -2.11
C ILE A 62 -1.09 10.09 -3.24
N GLY A 63 -0.87 9.64 -4.45
CA GLY A 63 -0.61 10.50 -5.61
C GLY A 63 -1.81 11.37 -6.00
N THR A 64 -3.02 10.84 -5.85
CA THR A 64 -4.28 11.57 -6.07
C THR A 64 -5.25 11.19 -4.97
N LEU A 65 -5.50 12.10 -4.04
CA LEU A 65 -6.35 11.87 -2.88
C LEU A 65 -7.77 12.38 -3.11
N ASN A 66 -8.74 11.67 -2.56
CA ASN A 66 -10.08 12.17 -2.35
C ASN A 66 -10.51 11.95 -0.88
N SER A 67 -11.46 12.73 -0.39
CA SER A 67 -11.86 12.71 1.01
C SER A 67 -12.37 11.33 1.50
N ARG A 68 -12.99 10.57 0.62
CA ARG A 68 -13.50 9.23 0.94
C ARG A 68 -12.37 8.22 1.14
N THR A 69 -11.41 8.18 0.24
CA THR A 69 -10.29 7.23 0.32
C THR A 69 -9.29 7.57 1.43
N VAL A 70 -9.17 8.82 1.84
CA VAL A 70 -8.30 9.21 2.96
C VAL A 70 -8.72 8.52 4.26
N THR A 71 -10.01 8.46 4.56
CA THR A 71 -10.51 7.74 5.73
C THR A 71 -10.15 6.26 5.66
N SER A 72 -10.38 5.62 4.53
CA SER A 72 -10.04 4.21 4.30
C SER A 72 -8.54 3.95 4.44
N MET A 73 -7.69 4.83 3.91
CA MET A 73 -6.23 4.74 4.04
C MET A 73 -5.77 4.81 5.50
N LEU A 74 -6.38 5.69 6.30
CA LEU A 74 -6.05 5.81 7.73
C LEU A 74 -6.48 4.56 8.52
N LEU A 75 -7.66 4.02 8.26
CA LEU A 75 -8.15 2.80 8.90
C LEU A 75 -7.28 1.60 8.54
N ALA A 76 -7.02 1.40 7.25
CA ALA A 76 -6.17 0.31 6.77
C ALA A 76 -4.73 0.42 7.33
N GLY A 77 -4.15 1.62 7.34
CA GLY A 77 -2.81 1.84 7.88
C GLY A 77 -2.72 1.56 9.37
N LYS A 78 -3.69 1.98 10.17
CA LYS A 78 -3.77 1.65 11.59
C LYS A 78 -3.88 0.14 11.81
N LYS A 79 -4.72 -0.52 11.03
CA LYS A 79 -4.89 -1.98 11.12
C LYS A 79 -3.62 -2.72 10.74
N ALA A 80 -2.95 -2.33 9.67
CA ALA A 80 -1.67 -2.91 9.26
C ALA A 80 -0.60 -2.77 10.36
N ASN A 81 -0.51 -1.60 11.01
CA ASN A 81 0.39 -1.39 12.14
C ASN A 81 0.08 -2.30 13.34
N GLN A 82 -1.21 -2.45 13.69
CA GLN A 82 -1.64 -3.34 14.78
C GLN A 82 -1.24 -4.79 14.53
N LEU A 83 -1.29 -5.23 13.28
CA LEU A 83 -0.98 -6.60 12.89
C LEU A 83 0.51 -6.81 12.55
N GLY A 84 1.31 -5.73 12.52
CA GLY A 84 2.72 -5.78 12.13
C GLY A 84 2.92 -6.10 10.64
N HIS A 85 1.90 -5.85 9.81
CA HIS A 85 2.00 -6.06 8.36
C HIS A 85 2.91 -5.01 7.72
N PRO A 86 3.75 -5.40 6.76
CA PRO A 86 4.51 -4.43 5.97
C PRO A 86 3.56 -3.60 5.11
N TRP A 87 3.84 -2.31 5.03
CA TRP A 87 3.08 -1.42 4.17
C TRP A 87 3.98 -0.40 3.49
N CYS A 88 3.57 0.08 2.32
CA CYS A 88 4.30 1.09 1.59
C CYS A 88 3.38 2.20 1.06
N TRP A 89 3.97 3.36 0.80
CA TRP A 89 3.30 4.51 0.22
C TRP A 89 3.85 4.75 -1.17
N ILE A 90 2.95 4.89 -2.13
CA ILE A 90 3.28 5.42 -3.45
C ILE A 90 2.92 6.90 -3.43
N ARG A 91 3.93 7.75 -3.60
CA ARG A 91 3.75 9.20 -3.72
C ARG A 91 4.23 9.65 -5.09
N TRP A 92 3.35 10.23 -5.88
CA TRP A 92 3.74 11.07 -6.99
C TRP A 92 4.03 12.46 -6.45
N VAL A 93 5.22 12.96 -6.71
CA VAL A 93 5.55 14.37 -6.44
C VAL A 93 5.48 15.09 -7.76
N PRO A 94 4.40 15.80 -8.10
CA PRO A 94 4.52 16.88 -9.06
C PRO A 94 5.44 17.91 -8.42
N VAL A 95 6.41 18.39 -9.17
CA VAL A 95 7.34 19.44 -8.75
C VAL A 95 6.54 20.74 -8.60
N LEU A 96 5.93 20.93 -7.45
CA LEU A 96 5.43 22.21 -6.99
C LEU A 96 6.09 22.51 -5.65
N PRO A 97 6.69 23.69 -5.51
CA PRO A 97 7.31 24.09 -4.26
C PRO A 97 6.21 24.44 -3.25
N VAL A 98 5.72 23.47 -2.53
CA VAL A 98 4.95 23.73 -1.32
C VAL A 98 5.81 23.29 -0.17
N CYS A 99 6.23 24.27 0.63
CA CYS A 99 6.88 24.04 1.91
C CYS A 99 6.01 23.16 2.79
N ALA A 100 6.29 21.89 2.79
CA ALA A 100 5.90 20.98 3.84
C ALA A 100 7.15 20.17 4.20
N PRO A 101 7.39 19.90 5.48
CA PRO A 101 8.57 19.15 5.89
C PRO A 101 8.56 17.80 5.19
N THR A 102 9.58 17.56 4.42
CA THR A 102 9.81 16.37 3.62
C THR A 102 9.99 15.15 4.53
N PRO A 103 9.13 14.15 4.47
CA PRO A 103 9.58 12.82 4.81
C PRO A 103 10.32 12.20 3.62
N PRO A 104 11.36 11.42 3.86
CA PRO A 104 12.22 10.90 2.82
C PRO A 104 11.47 9.94 1.89
N SER A 105 11.91 9.96 0.64
CA SER A 105 11.58 9.04 -0.43
C SER A 105 11.49 7.58 0.03
N VAL A 106 10.39 6.93 -0.36
CA VAL A 106 10.17 5.48 -0.22
C VAL A 106 10.48 4.96 1.19
N CYS A 107 9.60 5.23 2.11
CA CYS A 107 9.62 4.51 3.38
C CYS A 107 8.95 3.15 3.19
N CYS A 108 9.74 2.13 2.91
CA CYS A 108 9.43 0.78 3.33
C CYS A 108 9.59 0.78 4.86
N GLY A 109 8.53 1.25 5.54
CA GLY A 109 8.61 1.53 6.97
C GLY A 109 8.15 0.34 7.78
N ARG A 110 9.13 -0.37 8.31
CA ARG A 110 8.94 -0.88 9.65
C ARG A 110 9.16 0.31 10.58
N CYS A 111 8.12 1.11 10.83
CA CYS A 111 8.16 2.08 11.92
C CYS A 111 8.16 1.29 13.21
N SER A 112 9.35 1.02 13.74
CA SER A 112 9.51 0.70 15.14
C SER A 112 9.04 1.91 15.95
N SER A 113 8.01 1.68 16.74
CA SER A 113 7.56 2.55 17.82
C SER A 113 8.72 2.97 18.72
N GLN A 114 8.93 4.24 18.86
CA GLN A 114 9.36 4.89 20.08
C GLN A 114 8.42 6.02 20.40
#